data_3b25c54d5b6e48758469844db0e8d093
#
_entry.id   3b25c54d5b6e48758469844db0e8d093
#
_cell.length_a   1.000
_cell.length_b   1.000
_cell.length_c   1.000
_cell.angle_alpha   90.00
_cell.angle_beta   90.00
_cell.angle_gamma   90.00
#
_symmetry.space_group_name_H-M   'P 1'
#
loop_
_entity.id
_entity.type
_entity.pdbx_description
1 polymer ?
#
loop_
_entity_poly.entity_id
_entity_poly.type
_entity_poly.pdbx_seq_one_letter_code
_entity_poly.pdbx_strand_id
1 'polypeptide(L)'
;VLRCIRHQDEWDFKIFRSSLHKVLNDLHQQHDSIFVELVEELLDRVALFGSHFASIDIRQDSREIKRAFDALADQLGLEVPSTPEELFALEAHWEGALTGDDRVDDTLQSFRVIREIQAKNGPKGAHRYIISNCRGAMDVARVFAIARWTAFGEEKISVDIVPLFETIDDLVGAGASMNTLYSESNYRRHLTQRGNKQTIMLGFSDGTKDGGYMSANWNIYRAKENLTRISKLNDIDVVFFDGRGGPPARGGGNTHNFYASLGQQIASSEIQLTVQGQTISSNFGTSESAQFNMEQLITAGLENLLLDDDSKILQPNERQLLEELSDISLKYYSTLKEDTLFTEFLEEMSPLKYYGQANIGSRPSKRGQAKKLELDDLRAIPFVGAWSQLKMNIPGFYGLGKALQEISEAGRLHEVQALYRQSKFFRTLVENSMQSMCKTFFPLTAYMASDIKFGKFWTSLNEEFERTQQWVLKISGQAELLSNNPGIKASIALRENIVLPLLVIQQYALITLREESLSEADRAIFEKMVVRSLYGNINASRNSA
;
A
#
# COMPACT_ATOMS: atom_id res chain seq x y z
N VAL A 1 -8.72 -26.34 -31.54
CA VAL A 1 -7.97 -26.34 -30.28
C VAL A 1 -6.53 -26.80 -30.50
N LEU A 2 -6.29 -28.05 -30.93
CA LEU A 2 -4.94 -28.60 -31.14
C LEU A 2 -4.07 -27.80 -32.12
N ARG A 3 -4.65 -27.19 -33.15
CA ARG A 3 -3.94 -26.33 -34.11
C ARG A 3 -3.46 -25.06 -33.42
N CYS A 4 -4.30 -24.39 -32.61
CA CYS A 4 -3.93 -23.20 -31.86
C CYS A 4 -2.78 -23.46 -30.84
N ILE A 5 -2.73 -24.66 -30.25
CA ILE A 5 -1.67 -25.02 -29.28
C ILE A 5 -0.34 -25.31 -29.99
N ARG A 6 -0.38 -25.92 -31.21
CA ARG A 6 0.82 -26.34 -31.94
C ARG A 6 1.50 -25.24 -32.74
N HIS A 7 0.76 -24.23 -33.15
CA HIS A 7 1.25 -23.11 -33.97
C HIS A 7 1.15 -21.81 -33.19
N GLN A 8 2.15 -21.52 -32.38
CA GLN A 8 2.17 -20.33 -31.50
C GLN A 8 2.10 -19.02 -32.28
N ASP A 9 2.62 -18.97 -33.50
CA ASP A 9 2.59 -17.78 -34.37
C ASP A 9 1.18 -17.46 -34.89
N GLU A 10 0.26 -18.45 -34.91
CA GLU A 10 -1.15 -18.33 -35.33
C GLU A 10 -2.11 -18.30 -34.13
N TRP A 11 -1.59 -18.08 -32.89
CA TRP A 11 -2.40 -18.14 -31.68
C TRP A 11 -3.42 -17.00 -31.64
N ASP A 12 -4.69 -17.34 -31.68
CA ASP A 12 -5.82 -16.44 -31.44
C ASP A 12 -6.65 -16.95 -30.26
N PHE A 13 -6.61 -16.18 -29.15
CA PHE A 13 -7.31 -16.50 -27.90
C PHE A 13 -8.84 -16.56 -28.09
N LYS A 14 -9.41 -15.70 -28.93
CA LYS A 14 -10.87 -15.71 -29.21
C LYS A 14 -11.27 -16.95 -29.95
N ILE A 15 -10.49 -17.36 -30.97
CA ILE A 15 -10.72 -18.61 -31.73
C ILE A 15 -10.59 -19.80 -30.80
N PHE A 16 -9.57 -19.83 -29.95
CA PHE A 16 -9.37 -20.91 -28.98
C PHE A 16 -10.58 -21.04 -28.03
N ARG A 17 -11.01 -19.95 -27.38
CA ARG A 17 -12.16 -19.94 -26.49
C ARG A 17 -13.46 -20.36 -27.19
N SER A 18 -13.73 -19.83 -28.39
CA SER A 18 -14.92 -20.21 -29.15
C SER A 18 -14.91 -21.67 -29.55
N SER A 19 -13.73 -22.24 -29.83
CA SER A 19 -13.59 -23.66 -30.15
C SER A 19 -13.89 -24.55 -28.93
N LEU A 20 -13.51 -24.14 -27.73
CA LEU A 20 -13.86 -24.85 -26.48
C LEU A 20 -15.37 -24.83 -26.24
N HIS A 21 -16.05 -23.70 -26.45
CA HIS A 21 -17.52 -23.65 -26.36
C HIS A 21 -18.22 -24.56 -27.38
N LYS A 22 -17.66 -24.69 -28.60
CA LYS A 22 -18.19 -25.65 -29.57
C LYS A 22 -18.04 -27.09 -29.09
N VAL A 23 -16.85 -27.44 -28.54
CA VAL A 23 -16.63 -28.78 -27.96
C VAL A 23 -17.62 -29.03 -26.82
N LEU A 24 -17.84 -28.06 -25.93
CA LEU A 24 -18.81 -28.19 -24.85
C LEU A 24 -20.23 -28.47 -25.36
N ASN A 25 -20.67 -27.71 -26.38
CA ASN A 25 -21.98 -27.90 -26.99
C ASN A 25 -22.10 -29.27 -27.67
N ASP A 26 -21.06 -29.73 -28.38
CA ASP A 26 -21.05 -31.05 -29.03
C ASP A 26 -21.14 -32.18 -28.00
N LEU A 27 -20.44 -32.05 -26.84
CA LEU A 27 -20.54 -33.02 -25.75
C LEU A 27 -21.95 -33.09 -25.18
N HIS A 28 -22.64 -31.96 -25.01
CA HIS A 28 -24.03 -31.93 -24.56
C HIS A 28 -25.00 -32.52 -25.56
N GLN A 29 -24.82 -32.25 -26.86
CA GLN A 29 -25.79 -32.61 -27.87
C GLN A 29 -25.59 -34.00 -28.45
N GLN A 30 -24.35 -34.51 -28.49
CA GLN A 30 -23.99 -35.71 -29.25
C GLN A 30 -23.32 -36.81 -28.42
N HIS A 31 -22.93 -36.50 -27.16
CA HIS A 31 -22.13 -37.40 -26.33
C HIS A 31 -22.64 -37.54 -24.89
N ASP A 32 -23.95 -37.44 -24.68
CA ASP A 32 -24.62 -37.64 -23.38
C ASP A 32 -23.98 -36.87 -22.21
N SER A 33 -23.38 -35.73 -22.50
CA SER A 33 -22.66 -34.87 -21.53
C SER A 33 -21.44 -35.54 -20.86
N ILE A 34 -20.86 -36.58 -21.47
CA ILE A 34 -19.65 -37.21 -20.94
C ILE A 34 -18.47 -36.23 -21.02
N PHE A 35 -17.70 -36.09 -19.95
CA PHE A 35 -16.52 -35.20 -19.80
C PHE A 35 -16.81 -33.68 -19.89
N VAL A 36 -18.06 -33.28 -19.73
CA VAL A 36 -18.45 -31.85 -19.74
C VAL A 36 -17.69 -31.10 -18.67
N GLU A 37 -17.57 -31.64 -17.44
CA GLU A 37 -16.89 -30.99 -16.31
C GLU A 37 -15.43 -30.64 -16.66
N LEU A 38 -14.73 -31.47 -17.43
CA LEU A 38 -13.34 -31.18 -17.83
C LEU A 38 -13.23 -29.97 -18.76
N VAL A 39 -14.21 -29.79 -19.63
CA VAL A 39 -14.23 -28.64 -20.55
C VAL A 39 -14.69 -27.39 -19.85
N GLU A 40 -15.67 -27.50 -18.95
CA GLU A 40 -16.11 -26.39 -18.10
C GLU A 40 -14.98 -25.90 -17.21
N GLU A 41 -14.27 -26.80 -16.51
CA GLU A 41 -13.10 -26.42 -15.69
C GLU A 41 -12.01 -25.72 -16.53
N LEU A 42 -11.76 -26.20 -17.76
CA LEU A 42 -10.82 -25.54 -18.65
C LEU A 42 -11.32 -24.16 -19.09
N LEU A 43 -12.63 -24.01 -19.37
CA LEU A 43 -13.24 -22.73 -19.73
C LEU A 43 -13.16 -21.72 -18.56
N ASP A 44 -13.37 -22.18 -17.32
CA ASP A 44 -13.22 -21.34 -16.12
C ASP A 44 -11.78 -20.86 -15.96
N ARG A 45 -10.80 -21.74 -16.15
CA ARG A 45 -9.37 -21.37 -16.16
C ARG A 45 -9.06 -20.38 -17.29
N VAL A 46 -9.61 -20.60 -18.48
CA VAL A 46 -9.46 -19.68 -19.63
C VAL A 46 -10.10 -18.32 -19.34
N ALA A 47 -11.26 -18.30 -18.67
CA ALA A 47 -11.92 -17.06 -18.28
C ALA A 47 -11.11 -16.29 -17.23
N LEU A 48 -10.51 -17.00 -16.25
CA LEU A 48 -9.74 -16.43 -15.16
C LEU A 48 -8.38 -15.90 -15.63
N PHE A 49 -7.61 -16.72 -16.35
CA PHE A 49 -6.22 -16.41 -16.69
C PHE A 49 -6.07 -15.73 -18.06
N GLY A 50 -7.05 -15.82 -18.94
CA GLY A 50 -6.98 -15.27 -20.29
C GLY A 50 -5.77 -15.82 -21.08
N SER A 51 -5.26 -15.02 -22.00
CA SER A 51 -3.98 -15.26 -22.68
C SER A 51 -2.78 -14.65 -21.95
N HIS A 52 -3.04 -13.87 -20.90
CA HIS A 52 -2.01 -13.10 -20.17
C HIS A 52 -1.55 -13.75 -18.87
N PHE A 53 -2.24 -14.76 -18.36
CA PHE A 53 -2.00 -15.45 -17.10
C PHE A 53 -2.11 -14.54 -15.86
N ALA A 54 -1.37 -13.42 -15.83
CA ALA A 54 -1.43 -12.39 -14.79
C ALA A 54 -1.27 -10.99 -15.42
N SER A 55 -2.01 -10.01 -14.91
CA SER A 55 -1.83 -8.61 -15.31
C SER A 55 -0.59 -8.01 -14.63
N ILE A 56 0.24 -7.33 -15.41
CA ILE A 56 1.41 -6.60 -14.92
C ILE A 56 1.04 -5.13 -14.77
N ASP A 57 1.28 -4.56 -13.59
CA ASP A 57 1.18 -3.12 -13.36
C ASP A 57 2.56 -2.49 -13.59
N ILE A 58 2.64 -1.53 -14.51
CA ILE A 58 3.85 -0.72 -14.67
C ILE A 58 3.78 0.40 -13.65
N ARG A 59 4.90 0.67 -12.98
CA ARG A 59 4.95 1.70 -11.93
C ARG A 59 6.21 2.53 -12.03
N GLN A 60 6.06 3.86 -12.02
CA GLN A 60 7.18 4.79 -12.05
C GLN A 60 6.97 5.95 -11.05
N ASP A 61 8.06 6.51 -10.55
CA ASP A 61 8.06 7.68 -9.67
C ASP A 61 7.79 8.96 -10.49
N SER A 62 6.96 9.88 -9.98
CA SER A 62 6.60 11.12 -10.66
C SER A 62 7.82 12.00 -11.03
N ARG A 63 8.88 11.93 -10.23
CA ARG A 63 10.14 12.64 -10.49
C ARG A 63 10.88 12.09 -11.70
N GLU A 64 10.92 10.76 -11.87
CA GLU A 64 11.50 10.12 -13.05
C GLU A 64 10.61 10.34 -14.29
N ILE A 65 9.28 10.34 -14.11
CA ILE A 65 8.34 10.73 -15.18
C ILE A 65 8.59 12.16 -15.63
N LYS A 66 8.71 13.11 -14.69
CA LYS A 66 9.03 14.50 -15.00
C LYS A 66 10.34 14.62 -15.75
N ARG A 67 11.40 13.94 -15.28
CA ARG A 67 12.72 13.93 -15.93
C ARG A 67 12.63 13.39 -17.36
N ALA A 68 11.91 12.28 -17.57
CA ALA A 68 11.72 11.70 -18.89
C ALA A 68 10.89 12.63 -19.82
N PHE A 69 9.87 13.27 -19.27
CA PHE A 69 9.06 14.23 -20.00
C PHE A 69 9.87 15.47 -20.42
N ASP A 70 10.65 16.06 -19.49
CA ASP A 70 11.48 17.23 -19.76
C ASP A 70 12.52 16.90 -20.86
N ALA A 71 13.20 15.76 -20.78
CA ALA A 71 14.16 15.31 -21.80
C ALA A 71 13.50 15.07 -23.17
N LEU A 72 12.28 14.52 -23.17
CA LEU A 72 11.50 14.32 -24.40
C LEU A 72 11.06 15.66 -25.02
N ALA A 73 10.61 16.61 -24.19
CA ALA A 73 10.23 17.94 -24.64
C ALA A 73 11.44 18.69 -25.25
N ASP A 74 12.61 18.61 -24.62
CA ASP A 74 13.87 19.18 -25.14
C ASP A 74 14.25 18.58 -26.51
N GLN A 75 14.18 17.25 -26.66
CA GLN A 75 14.44 16.58 -27.95
C GLN A 75 13.50 17.02 -29.07
N LEU A 76 12.23 17.29 -28.69
CA LEU A 76 11.20 17.71 -29.65
C LEU A 76 11.15 19.22 -29.86
N GLY A 77 11.99 19.99 -29.15
CA GLY A 77 12.01 21.45 -29.21
C GLY A 77 10.72 22.11 -28.74
N LEU A 78 10.05 21.49 -27.75
CA LEU A 78 8.77 21.95 -27.22
C LEU A 78 8.98 22.81 -25.98
N GLU A 79 8.21 23.88 -25.88
CA GLU A 79 8.07 24.66 -24.66
C GLU A 79 7.19 23.85 -23.67
N VAL A 80 7.69 23.66 -22.43
CA VAL A 80 6.99 22.87 -21.42
C VAL A 80 5.79 23.67 -20.89
N PRO A 81 4.56 23.13 -21.05
CA PRO A 81 3.35 23.80 -20.55
C PRO A 81 3.34 23.96 -19.04
N SER A 82 2.73 25.04 -18.56
CA SER A 82 2.60 25.34 -17.14
C SER A 82 1.35 24.75 -16.48
N THR A 83 0.34 24.38 -17.27
CA THR A 83 -0.92 23.83 -16.81
C THR A 83 -1.20 22.44 -17.40
N PRO A 84 -1.97 21.58 -16.70
CA PRO A 84 -2.38 20.29 -17.22
C PRO A 84 -3.17 20.41 -18.53
N GLU A 85 -4.06 21.40 -18.65
CA GLU A 85 -4.91 21.63 -19.81
C GLU A 85 -4.09 21.91 -21.07
N GLU A 86 -3.08 22.78 -20.97
CA GLU A 86 -2.15 23.05 -22.04
C GLU A 86 -1.39 21.79 -22.46
N LEU A 87 -0.95 20.99 -21.49
CA LEU A 87 -0.20 19.76 -21.74
C LEU A 87 -1.06 18.70 -22.43
N PHE A 88 -2.32 18.52 -22.04
CA PHE A 88 -3.25 17.60 -22.71
C PHE A 88 -3.54 18.00 -24.15
N ALA A 89 -3.52 19.30 -24.45
CA ALA A 89 -3.75 19.82 -25.81
C ALA A 89 -2.50 19.73 -26.69
N LEU A 90 -1.31 19.62 -26.11
CA LEU A 90 -0.04 19.62 -26.85
C LEU A 90 0.13 18.33 -27.66
N GLU A 91 0.36 18.48 -28.97
CA GLU A 91 0.58 17.38 -29.90
C GLU A 91 2.06 17.26 -30.26
N ALA A 92 2.60 16.05 -30.20
CA ALA A 92 3.95 15.73 -30.62
C ALA A 92 4.09 14.27 -31.02
N HIS A 93 5.17 13.93 -31.69
CA HIS A 93 5.50 12.56 -32.07
C HIS A 93 7.00 12.31 -31.85
N TRP A 94 7.31 11.22 -31.16
CA TRP A 94 8.68 10.81 -30.90
C TRP A 94 9.10 9.66 -31.82
N GLU A 95 10.14 9.86 -32.60
CA GLU A 95 10.66 8.86 -33.53
C GLU A 95 11.47 7.73 -32.87
N GLY A 96 11.78 7.86 -31.57
CA GLY A 96 12.45 6.82 -30.79
C GLY A 96 13.95 7.02 -30.61
N ALA A 97 14.46 8.24 -30.85
CA ALA A 97 15.85 8.55 -30.58
C ALA A 97 16.15 8.46 -29.08
N LEU A 98 17.17 7.68 -28.69
CA LEU A 98 17.60 7.55 -27.31
C LEU A 98 18.26 8.84 -26.81
N THR A 99 18.04 9.14 -25.52
CA THR A 99 18.63 10.33 -24.87
C THR A 99 20.06 10.05 -24.40
N GLY A 100 20.43 8.78 -24.22
CA GLY A 100 21.68 8.34 -23.61
C GLY A 100 21.64 8.30 -22.08
N ASP A 101 20.49 8.58 -21.47
CA ASP A 101 20.22 8.36 -20.05
C ASP A 101 19.31 7.14 -19.91
N ASP A 102 19.86 6.02 -19.44
CA ASP A 102 19.16 4.72 -19.34
C ASP A 102 17.81 4.84 -18.62
N ARG A 103 17.71 5.65 -17.56
CA ARG A 103 16.46 5.81 -16.78
C ARG A 103 15.38 6.55 -17.57
N VAL A 104 15.80 7.57 -18.32
CA VAL A 104 14.91 8.31 -19.20
C VAL A 104 14.42 7.40 -20.30
N ASP A 105 15.36 6.72 -20.97
CA ASP A 105 15.07 5.84 -22.09
C ASP A 105 14.16 4.67 -21.69
N ASP A 106 14.41 4.02 -20.53
CA ASP A 106 13.52 2.99 -19.96
C ASP A 106 12.10 3.52 -19.74
N THR A 107 11.98 4.74 -19.20
CA THR A 107 10.67 5.34 -18.93
C THR A 107 9.92 5.63 -20.23
N LEU A 108 10.58 6.21 -21.23
CA LEU A 108 9.98 6.51 -22.55
C LEU A 108 9.59 5.23 -23.30
N GLN A 109 10.42 4.18 -23.23
CA GLN A 109 10.16 2.92 -23.92
C GLN A 109 9.10 2.06 -23.24
N SER A 110 8.79 2.29 -21.96
CA SER A 110 7.84 1.48 -21.19
C SER A 110 6.47 1.35 -21.88
N PHE A 111 5.97 2.41 -22.54
CA PHE A 111 4.70 2.38 -23.25
C PHE A 111 4.74 1.56 -24.56
N ARG A 112 5.89 1.51 -25.23
CA ARG A 112 6.09 0.62 -26.39
C ARG A 112 6.06 -0.85 -25.96
N VAL A 113 6.74 -1.16 -24.86
CA VAL A 113 6.73 -2.50 -24.26
C VAL A 113 5.31 -2.90 -23.83
N ILE A 114 4.54 -1.99 -23.23
CA ILE A 114 3.11 -2.23 -22.93
C ILE A 114 2.34 -2.63 -24.19
N ARG A 115 2.49 -1.90 -25.30
CA ARG A 115 1.81 -2.25 -26.57
C ARG A 115 2.23 -3.64 -27.08
N GLU A 116 3.50 -3.98 -27.01
CA GLU A 116 3.99 -5.30 -27.39
C GLU A 116 3.39 -6.42 -26.55
N ILE A 117 3.33 -6.22 -25.22
CA ILE A 117 2.70 -7.17 -24.30
C ILE A 117 1.21 -7.31 -24.64
N GLN A 118 0.52 -6.20 -24.85
CA GLN A 118 -0.92 -6.22 -25.21
C GLN A 118 -1.19 -6.89 -26.54
N ALA A 119 -0.33 -6.69 -27.53
CA ALA A 119 -0.45 -7.34 -28.84
C ALA A 119 -0.30 -8.87 -28.75
N LYS A 120 0.61 -9.36 -27.90
CA LYS A 120 0.89 -10.80 -27.74
C LYS A 120 -0.06 -11.48 -26.75
N ASN A 121 -0.36 -10.82 -25.63
CA ASN A 121 -1.02 -11.40 -24.47
C ASN A 121 -2.44 -10.85 -24.23
N GLY A 122 -2.90 -9.95 -25.10
CA GLY A 122 -4.18 -9.25 -24.93
C GLY A 122 -4.10 -8.03 -24.02
N PRO A 123 -5.13 -7.14 -24.07
CA PRO A 123 -5.11 -5.86 -23.39
C PRO A 123 -4.89 -5.93 -21.88
N LYS A 124 -5.37 -7.00 -21.23
CA LYS A 124 -5.23 -7.18 -19.78
C LYS A 124 -3.81 -7.57 -19.32
N GLY A 125 -2.91 -7.94 -20.25
CA GLY A 125 -1.54 -8.33 -19.89
C GLY A 125 -0.73 -7.22 -19.23
N ALA A 126 -0.90 -5.97 -19.70
CA ALA A 126 -0.32 -4.77 -19.10
C ALA A 126 -1.24 -3.59 -19.43
N HIS A 127 -2.10 -3.20 -18.53
CA HIS A 127 -3.11 -2.17 -18.81
C HIS A 127 -3.17 -1.06 -17.76
N ARG A 128 -2.30 -1.08 -16.76
CA ARG A 128 -2.24 -0.05 -15.72
C ARG A 128 -0.84 0.55 -15.62
N TYR A 129 -0.79 1.87 -15.57
CA TYR A 129 0.43 2.64 -15.33
C TYR A 129 0.24 3.44 -14.04
N ILE A 130 0.94 3.05 -12.98
CA ILE A 130 0.81 3.63 -11.64
C ILE A 130 1.88 4.70 -11.45
N ILE A 131 1.45 5.89 -11.06
CA ILE A 131 2.34 7.02 -10.76
C ILE A 131 2.56 7.06 -9.25
N SER A 132 3.72 6.59 -8.77
CA SER A 132 4.06 6.75 -7.36
C SER A 132 4.55 8.17 -7.07
N ASN A 133 4.34 8.62 -5.82
CA ASN A 133 4.63 10.00 -5.42
C ASN A 133 3.90 11.02 -6.32
N CYS A 134 2.63 10.74 -6.67
CA CYS A 134 1.81 11.63 -7.51
C CYS A 134 1.38 12.86 -6.72
N ARG A 135 1.79 14.04 -7.18
CA ARG A 135 1.51 15.33 -6.53
C ARG A 135 0.28 16.05 -7.08
N GLY A 136 -0.25 15.60 -8.21
CA GLY A 136 -1.44 16.23 -8.78
C GLY A 136 -1.68 15.94 -10.27
N ALA A 137 -2.59 16.71 -10.84
CA ALA A 137 -3.05 16.54 -12.22
C ALA A 137 -1.92 16.65 -13.28
N MET A 138 -0.90 17.45 -13.01
CA MET A 138 0.25 17.61 -13.92
C MET A 138 1.04 16.33 -14.11
N ASP A 139 1.20 15.49 -13.07
CA ASP A 139 1.92 14.23 -13.19
C ASP A 139 1.14 13.23 -14.07
N VAL A 140 -0.19 13.24 -13.96
CA VAL A 140 -1.07 12.43 -14.83
C VAL A 140 -0.99 12.93 -16.27
N ALA A 141 -1.00 14.25 -16.48
CA ALA A 141 -0.88 14.86 -17.81
C ALA A 141 0.46 14.50 -18.49
N ARG A 142 1.58 14.48 -17.74
CA ARG A 142 2.88 14.06 -18.28
C ARG A 142 2.86 12.60 -18.75
N VAL A 143 2.29 11.69 -17.95
CA VAL A 143 2.16 10.28 -18.32
C VAL A 143 1.28 10.12 -19.56
N PHE A 144 0.17 10.86 -19.64
CA PHE A 144 -0.71 10.86 -20.80
C PHE A 144 0.03 11.33 -22.07
N ALA A 145 0.77 12.44 -21.99
CA ALA A 145 1.57 12.96 -23.08
C ALA A 145 2.65 11.98 -23.54
N ILE A 146 3.44 11.41 -22.61
CA ILE A 146 4.46 10.41 -22.94
C ILE A 146 3.81 9.21 -23.65
N ALA A 147 2.71 8.65 -23.11
CA ALA A 147 2.01 7.53 -23.72
C ALA A 147 1.58 7.84 -25.16
N ARG A 148 0.97 9.02 -25.37
CA ARG A 148 0.52 9.49 -26.68
C ARG A 148 1.67 9.66 -27.64
N TRP A 149 2.72 10.39 -27.27
CA TRP A 149 3.83 10.75 -28.15
C TRP A 149 4.75 9.57 -28.47
N THR A 150 4.94 8.63 -27.53
CA THR A 150 5.92 7.54 -27.70
C THR A 150 5.34 6.24 -28.25
N ALA A 151 4.03 5.99 -28.07
CA ALA A 151 3.47 4.69 -28.35
C ALA A 151 2.10 4.68 -29.03
N PHE A 152 1.15 5.54 -28.62
CA PHE A 152 -0.24 5.43 -29.05
C PHE A 152 -0.64 6.43 -30.15
N GLY A 153 0.06 7.59 -30.25
CA GLY A 153 -0.31 8.63 -31.23
C GLY A 153 -1.76 9.10 -31.02
N GLU A 154 -2.52 9.11 -32.11
CA GLU A 154 -3.95 9.43 -32.11
C GLU A 154 -4.84 8.22 -31.80
N GLU A 155 -4.26 7.01 -31.68
CA GLU A 155 -5.00 5.81 -31.31
C GLU A 155 -5.49 5.89 -29.84
N LYS A 156 -6.44 5.02 -29.53
CA LYS A 156 -6.91 4.82 -28.16
C LYS A 156 -5.75 4.40 -27.25
N ILE A 157 -5.46 5.19 -26.21
CA ILE A 157 -4.53 4.79 -25.15
C ILE A 157 -5.19 3.68 -24.34
N SER A 158 -4.71 2.43 -24.50
CA SER A 158 -5.26 1.22 -23.87
C SER A 158 -4.71 0.97 -22.46
N VAL A 159 -4.29 2.04 -21.76
CA VAL A 159 -3.69 2.01 -20.42
C VAL A 159 -4.50 2.88 -19.47
N ASP A 160 -4.82 2.35 -18.28
CA ASP A 160 -5.37 3.12 -17.19
C ASP A 160 -4.24 3.86 -16.49
N ILE A 161 -4.31 5.18 -16.41
CA ILE A 161 -3.34 5.99 -15.70
C ILE A 161 -3.81 6.11 -14.24
N VAL A 162 -3.03 5.57 -13.32
CA VAL A 162 -3.41 5.39 -11.92
C VAL A 162 -2.56 6.30 -11.04
N PRO A 163 -3.07 7.46 -10.59
CA PRO A 163 -2.38 8.28 -9.59
C PRO A 163 -2.35 7.55 -8.25
N LEU A 164 -1.19 7.57 -7.57
CA LEU A 164 -1.03 7.08 -6.21
C LEU A 164 -0.73 8.27 -5.30
N PHE A 165 -1.67 8.56 -4.41
CA PHE A 165 -1.53 9.56 -3.36
C PHE A 165 -0.99 8.91 -2.09
N GLU A 166 0.18 9.37 -1.62
CA GLU A 166 0.98 8.67 -0.59
C GLU A 166 1.05 9.43 0.74
N THR A 167 1.21 10.76 0.70
CA THR A 167 1.34 11.60 1.91
C THR A 167 -0.02 12.14 2.36
N ILE A 168 -0.07 12.67 3.59
CA ILE A 168 -1.28 13.33 4.10
C ILE A 168 -1.69 14.50 3.18
N ASP A 169 -0.73 15.31 2.75
CA ASP A 169 -0.98 16.45 1.85
C ASP A 169 -1.50 16.01 0.49
N ASP A 170 -0.95 14.90 -0.06
CA ASP A 170 -1.45 14.34 -1.33
C ASP A 170 -2.91 13.88 -1.20
N LEU A 171 -3.26 13.23 -0.08
CA LEU A 171 -4.62 12.77 0.19
C LEU A 171 -5.62 13.93 0.31
N VAL A 172 -5.22 15.02 0.95
CA VAL A 172 -6.02 16.25 1.05
C VAL A 172 -6.22 16.89 -0.33
N GLY A 173 -5.16 16.95 -1.14
CA GLY A 173 -5.18 17.53 -2.49
C GLY A 173 -5.81 16.66 -3.58
N ALA A 174 -6.01 15.34 -3.31
CA ALA A 174 -6.43 14.35 -4.30
C ALA A 174 -7.76 14.72 -5.00
N GLY A 175 -8.74 15.21 -4.23
CA GLY A 175 -10.03 15.61 -4.78
C GLY A 175 -9.92 16.75 -5.81
N ALA A 176 -9.16 17.79 -5.51
CA ALA A 176 -8.95 18.90 -6.44
C ALA A 176 -8.24 18.42 -7.72
N SER A 177 -7.21 17.60 -7.57
CA SER A 177 -6.46 17.03 -8.70
C SER A 177 -7.35 16.20 -9.63
N MET A 178 -8.20 15.33 -9.06
CA MET A 178 -9.11 14.52 -9.87
C MET A 178 -10.23 15.34 -10.51
N ASN A 179 -10.74 16.37 -9.83
CA ASN A 179 -11.73 17.26 -10.42
C ASN A 179 -11.17 18.01 -11.65
N THR A 180 -9.94 18.51 -11.59
CA THR A 180 -9.24 19.11 -12.73
C THR A 180 -9.15 18.12 -13.89
N LEU A 181 -8.72 16.87 -13.64
CA LEU A 181 -8.60 15.83 -14.65
C LEU A 181 -9.95 15.47 -15.29
N TYR A 182 -11.01 15.32 -14.49
CA TYR A 182 -12.34 14.98 -15.00
C TYR A 182 -12.98 16.08 -15.82
N SER A 183 -12.59 17.33 -15.58
CA SER A 183 -13.07 18.51 -16.32
C SER A 183 -12.30 18.73 -17.64
N GLU A 184 -11.13 18.09 -17.80
CA GLU A 184 -10.30 18.25 -19.01
C GLU A 184 -10.81 17.32 -20.13
N SER A 185 -11.06 17.88 -21.32
CA SER A 185 -11.75 17.22 -22.43
C SER A 185 -11.01 15.99 -23.00
N ASN A 186 -9.69 16.04 -23.12
CA ASN A 186 -8.89 14.94 -23.66
C ASN A 186 -8.80 13.79 -22.66
N TYR A 187 -8.65 14.12 -21.37
CA TYR A 187 -8.66 13.10 -20.31
C TYR A 187 -10.06 12.48 -20.15
N ARG A 188 -11.12 13.29 -20.24
CA ARG A 188 -12.50 12.80 -20.22
C ARG A 188 -12.77 11.83 -21.39
N ARG A 189 -12.28 12.15 -22.60
CA ARG A 189 -12.37 11.25 -23.77
C ARG A 189 -11.63 9.95 -23.51
N HIS A 190 -10.44 10.02 -22.92
CA HIS A 190 -9.69 8.84 -22.51
C HIS A 190 -10.49 7.97 -21.54
N LEU A 191 -11.05 8.52 -20.46
CA LEU A 191 -11.88 7.80 -19.51
C LEU A 191 -13.12 7.16 -20.16
N THR A 192 -13.79 7.86 -21.07
CA THR A 192 -14.91 7.30 -21.85
C THR A 192 -14.47 6.08 -22.64
N GLN A 193 -13.31 6.13 -23.28
CA GLN A 193 -12.76 4.96 -23.99
C GLN A 193 -12.36 3.82 -23.06
N ARG A 194 -12.13 4.10 -21.78
CA ARG A 194 -11.83 3.12 -20.71
C ARG A 194 -13.08 2.68 -19.93
N GLY A 195 -14.30 3.04 -20.40
CA GLY A 195 -15.57 2.64 -19.80
C GLY A 195 -16.00 3.51 -18.63
N ASN A 196 -15.59 4.79 -18.63
CA ASN A 196 -15.85 5.78 -17.56
C ASN A 196 -15.38 5.32 -16.17
N LYS A 197 -14.31 4.53 -16.11
CA LYS A 197 -13.73 4.01 -14.86
C LYS A 197 -12.38 4.66 -14.59
N GLN A 198 -12.17 5.11 -13.34
CA GLN A 198 -10.90 5.64 -12.86
C GLN A 198 -10.41 4.84 -11.65
N THR A 199 -9.26 4.21 -11.78
CA THR A 199 -8.57 3.63 -10.62
C THR A 199 -7.69 4.69 -9.96
N ILE A 200 -7.80 4.81 -8.63
CA ILE A 200 -6.98 5.69 -7.79
C ILE A 200 -6.32 4.84 -6.71
N MET A 201 -5.00 4.90 -6.64
CA MET A 201 -4.26 4.16 -5.62
C MET A 201 -4.01 5.04 -4.40
N LEU A 202 -4.18 4.46 -3.20
CA LEU A 202 -3.97 5.15 -1.92
C LEU A 202 -2.87 4.47 -1.12
N GLY A 203 -1.91 5.27 -0.64
CA GLY A 203 -0.70 4.81 0.02
C GLY A 203 -0.86 4.66 1.52
N PHE A 204 -1.38 3.53 2.00
CA PHE A 204 -1.52 3.26 3.44
C PHE A 204 -0.19 3.17 4.18
N SER A 205 0.78 2.48 3.59
CA SER A 205 2.10 2.29 4.21
C SER A 205 2.90 3.58 4.25
N ASP A 206 2.90 4.33 3.15
CA ASP A 206 3.60 5.59 3.05
C ASP A 206 2.89 6.67 3.88
N GLY A 207 1.56 6.72 3.87
CA GLY A 207 0.78 7.59 4.75
C GLY A 207 1.00 7.30 6.24
N THR A 208 1.10 6.02 6.65
CA THR A 208 1.41 5.65 8.04
C THR A 208 2.84 6.05 8.43
N LYS A 209 3.80 5.95 7.52
CA LYS A 209 5.16 6.49 7.72
C LYS A 209 5.13 8.01 7.86
N ASP A 210 4.29 8.70 7.07
CA ASP A 210 4.18 10.15 7.06
C ASP A 210 3.48 10.72 8.29
N GLY A 211 2.29 10.24 8.63
CA GLY A 211 1.42 10.83 9.65
C GLY A 211 1.10 9.94 10.86
N GLY A 212 1.66 8.73 10.96
CA GLY A 212 1.25 7.74 11.96
C GLY A 212 -0.08 7.05 11.60
N TYR A 213 -0.40 5.97 12.30
CA TYR A 213 -1.51 5.09 11.93
C TYR A 213 -2.89 5.78 12.00
N MET A 214 -3.14 6.53 13.08
CA MET A 214 -4.44 7.19 13.30
C MET A 214 -4.73 8.22 12.21
N SER A 215 -3.83 9.17 12.01
CA SER A 215 -4.01 10.26 11.06
C SER A 215 -4.03 9.77 9.61
N ALA A 216 -3.15 8.83 9.24
CA ALA A 216 -3.12 8.27 7.89
C ALA A 216 -4.45 7.61 7.52
N ASN A 217 -5.01 6.76 8.39
CA ASN A 217 -6.27 6.07 8.09
C ASN A 217 -7.47 7.02 8.06
N TRP A 218 -7.51 8.04 8.93
CA TRP A 218 -8.57 9.06 8.88
C TRP A 218 -8.52 9.86 7.58
N ASN A 219 -7.34 10.32 7.16
CA ASN A 219 -7.19 11.06 5.91
C ASN A 219 -7.48 10.20 4.68
N ILE A 220 -7.14 8.91 4.68
CA ILE A 220 -7.53 7.96 3.63
C ILE A 220 -9.07 7.81 3.58
N TYR A 221 -9.73 7.69 4.73
CA TYR A 221 -11.19 7.60 4.79
C TYR A 221 -11.85 8.84 4.17
N ARG A 222 -11.42 10.05 4.57
CA ARG A 222 -11.90 11.32 4.01
C ARG A 222 -11.62 11.45 2.52
N ALA A 223 -10.41 11.06 2.09
CA ALA A 223 -10.05 11.08 0.68
C ALA A 223 -10.96 10.17 -0.13
N LYS A 224 -11.24 8.95 0.33
CA LYS A 224 -12.17 8.02 -0.34
C LYS A 224 -13.58 8.60 -0.47
N GLU A 225 -14.12 9.20 0.59
CA GLU A 225 -15.45 9.85 0.52
C GLU A 225 -15.46 10.99 -0.50
N ASN A 226 -14.47 11.90 -0.42
CA ASN A 226 -14.40 13.05 -1.31
C ASN A 226 -14.19 12.63 -2.77
N LEU A 227 -13.30 11.69 -3.03
CA LEU A 227 -13.04 11.14 -4.37
C LEU A 227 -14.28 10.41 -4.92
N THR A 228 -15.01 9.65 -4.10
CA THR A 228 -16.28 9.03 -4.50
C THR A 228 -17.31 10.08 -4.91
N ARG A 229 -17.45 11.13 -4.10
CA ARG A 229 -18.40 12.23 -4.38
C ARG A 229 -18.03 12.96 -5.68
N ILE A 230 -16.75 13.33 -5.86
CA ILE A 230 -16.27 14.03 -7.06
C ILE A 230 -16.44 13.15 -8.31
N SER A 231 -16.10 11.87 -8.23
CA SER A 231 -16.26 10.95 -9.35
C SER A 231 -17.74 10.79 -9.76
N LYS A 232 -18.63 10.64 -8.79
CA LYS A 232 -20.07 10.59 -9.05
C LYS A 232 -20.62 11.85 -9.70
N LEU A 233 -20.16 13.04 -9.30
CA LEU A 233 -20.54 14.32 -9.92
C LEU A 233 -20.10 14.44 -11.37
N ASN A 234 -19.11 13.67 -11.78
CA ASN A 234 -18.56 13.64 -13.13
C ASN A 234 -18.96 12.36 -13.92
N ASP A 235 -19.90 11.57 -13.45
CA ASP A 235 -20.31 10.29 -14.07
C ASP A 235 -19.11 9.35 -14.31
N ILE A 236 -18.21 9.24 -13.32
CA ILE A 236 -17.06 8.35 -13.32
C ILE A 236 -17.21 7.32 -12.21
N ASP A 237 -17.01 6.04 -12.56
CA ASP A 237 -16.89 4.94 -11.61
C ASP A 237 -15.47 4.94 -11.03
N VAL A 238 -15.32 5.29 -9.76
CA VAL A 238 -14.03 5.25 -9.08
C VAL A 238 -13.78 3.87 -8.47
N VAL A 239 -12.57 3.36 -8.70
CA VAL A 239 -12.07 2.14 -8.07
C VAL A 239 -10.87 2.49 -7.20
N PHE A 240 -10.96 2.15 -5.91
CA PHE A 240 -9.83 2.34 -5.00
C PHE A 240 -8.90 1.14 -5.02
N PHE A 241 -7.61 1.43 -5.28
CA PHE A 241 -6.55 0.45 -5.16
C PHE A 241 -5.76 0.73 -3.88
N ASP A 242 -6.01 -0.09 -2.85
CA ASP A 242 -5.45 0.13 -1.53
C ASP A 242 -4.04 -0.46 -1.39
N GLY A 243 -3.06 0.42 -1.26
CA GLY A 243 -1.66 0.06 -0.98
C GLY A 243 -1.43 -0.34 0.47
N ARG A 244 -2.30 -1.23 1.02
CA ARG A 244 -2.21 -1.66 2.42
C ARG A 244 -1.06 -2.63 2.64
N GLY A 245 -0.28 -2.41 3.71
CA GLY A 245 0.63 -3.42 4.22
C GLY A 245 -0.10 -4.51 5.02
N GLY A 246 0.63 -5.53 5.48
CA GLY A 246 0.05 -6.56 6.36
C GLY A 246 -0.23 -6.03 7.77
N PRO A 247 0.79 -5.56 8.51
CA PRO A 247 0.62 -5.08 9.88
C PRO A 247 0.06 -3.64 9.95
N PRO A 248 -0.57 -3.26 11.09
CA PRO A 248 -1.07 -1.90 11.29
C PRO A 248 0.02 -0.82 11.17
N ALA A 249 1.24 -1.07 11.63
CA ALA A 249 2.37 -0.17 11.44
C ALA A 249 2.67 0.18 9.96
N ARG A 250 2.10 -0.58 9.02
CA ARG A 250 2.12 -0.33 7.57
C ARG A 250 0.72 0.00 7.00
N GLY A 251 -0.16 0.56 7.82
CA GLY A 251 -1.52 0.88 7.44
C GLY A 251 -2.46 -0.34 7.25
N GLY A 252 -1.99 -1.54 7.62
CA GLY A 252 -2.75 -2.78 7.52
C GLY A 252 -3.64 -3.07 8.72
N GLY A 253 -3.66 -4.33 9.15
CA GLY A 253 -4.50 -4.86 10.22
C GLY A 253 -5.62 -5.76 9.69
N ASN A 254 -6.69 -5.94 10.46
CA ASN A 254 -7.80 -6.79 10.05
C ASN A 254 -8.48 -6.26 8.78
N THR A 255 -8.35 -7.01 7.69
CA THR A 255 -8.80 -6.59 6.35
C THR A 255 -10.33 -6.58 6.27
N HIS A 256 -11.00 -7.64 6.75
CA HIS A 256 -12.46 -7.70 6.77
C HIS A 256 -13.06 -6.54 7.55
N ASN A 257 -12.64 -6.35 8.82
CA ASN A 257 -13.17 -5.29 9.67
C ASN A 257 -12.95 -3.90 9.06
N PHE A 258 -11.81 -3.69 8.40
CA PHE A 258 -11.55 -2.42 7.72
C PHE A 258 -12.57 -2.16 6.61
N TYR A 259 -12.73 -3.08 5.65
CA TYR A 259 -13.69 -2.88 4.55
C TYR A 259 -15.13 -2.89 5.02
N ALA A 260 -15.50 -3.73 5.97
CA ALA A 260 -16.82 -3.75 6.58
C ALA A 260 -17.14 -2.48 7.40
N SER A 261 -16.14 -1.69 7.79
CA SER A 261 -16.33 -0.43 8.52
C SER A 261 -16.48 0.80 7.61
N LEU A 262 -16.24 0.67 6.32
CA LEU A 262 -16.41 1.75 5.36
C LEU A 262 -17.91 2.04 5.15
N GLY A 263 -18.29 3.32 5.18
CA GLY A 263 -19.69 3.73 4.97
C GLY A 263 -20.11 3.64 3.49
N GLN A 264 -21.41 3.65 3.24
CA GLN A 264 -22.02 3.63 1.89
C GLN A 264 -21.63 4.83 1.01
N GLN A 265 -21.07 5.89 1.60
CA GLN A 265 -20.58 7.06 0.86
C GLN A 265 -19.25 6.79 0.14
N ILE A 266 -18.60 5.65 0.41
CA ILE A 266 -17.36 5.24 -0.22
C ILE A 266 -17.65 4.16 -1.26
N ALA A 267 -17.15 4.35 -2.49
CA ALA A 267 -17.29 3.37 -3.55
C ALA A 267 -16.65 2.03 -3.15
N SER A 268 -17.44 0.96 -3.22
CA SER A 268 -17.06 -0.38 -2.75
C SER A 268 -17.48 -1.51 -3.70
N SER A 269 -17.99 -1.18 -4.91
CA SER A 269 -18.40 -2.16 -5.92
C SER A 269 -17.24 -3.02 -6.42
N GLU A 270 -16.02 -2.51 -6.36
CA GLU A 270 -14.78 -3.22 -6.70
C GLU A 270 -13.72 -2.88 -5.64
N ILE A 271 -13.11 -3.90 -5.06
CA ILE A 271 -12.02 -3.77 -4.09
C ILE A 271 -10.74 -4.26 -4.75
N GLN A 272 -9.74 -3.37 -4.84
CA GLN A 272 -8.38 -3.73 -5.25
C GLN A 272 -7.44 -3.46 -4.07
N LEU A 273 -6.64 -4.44 -3.71
CA LEU A 273 -5.67 -4.30 -2.62
C LEU A 273 -4.35 -4.98 -2.94
N THR A 274 -3.29 -4.44 -2.39
CA THR A 274 -1.96 -5.05 -2.48
C THR A 274 -1.79 -6.10 -1.40
N VAL A 275 -1.42 -7.33 -1.79
CA VAL A 275 -0.97 -8.37 -0.86
C VAL A 275 0.54 -8.52 -1.01
N GLN A 276 1.29 -8.38 0.08
CA GLN A 276 2.76 -8.26 0.04
C GLN A 276 3.46 -9.29 0.93
N GLY A 277 4.64 -9.73 0.47
CA GLY A 277 5.59 -10.52 1.25
C GLY A 277 4.98 -11.79 1.82
N GLN A 278 5.26 -12.06 3.08
CA GLN A 278 4.81 -13.27 3.78
C GLN A 278 3.28 -13.39 3.89
N THR A 279 2.55 -12.28 3.76
CA THR A 279 1.08 -12.27 3.77
C THR A 279 0.50 -13.06 2.58
N ILE A 280 1.18 -13.09 1.44
CA ILE A 280 0.77 -13.90 0.27
C ILE A 280 0.71 -15.37 0.67
N SER A 281 1.79 -15.93 1.21
CA SER A 281 1.85 -17.33 1.62
C SER A 281 0.92 -17.64 2.81
N SER A 282 0.73 -16.68 3.73
CA SER A 282 -0.12 -16.88 4.90
C SER A 282 -1.61 -16.92 4.55
N ASN A 283 -2.05 -16.03 3.66
CA ASN A 283 -3.47 -15.84 3.35
C ASN A 283 -3.93 -16.62 2.11
N PHE A 284 -2.99 -16.94 1.19
CA PHE A 284 -3.30 -17.54 -0.09
C PHE A 284 -2.41 -18.75 -0.43
N GLY A 285 -1.66 -19.29 0.52
CA GLY A 285 -0.74 -20.41 0.31
C GLY A 285 -1.40 -21.78 0.27
N THR A 286 -2.61 -21.93 0.78
CA THR A 286 -3.45 -23.13 0.66
C THR A 286 -4.83 -22.77 0.16
N SER A 287 -5.55 -23.72 -0.43
CA SER A 287 -6.91 -23.48 -0.96
C SER A 287 -7.85 -23.01 0.13
N GLU A 288 -7.81 -23.62 1.33
CA GLU A 288 -8.68 -23.25 2.44
C GLU A 288 -8.42 -21.82 2.94
N SER A 289 -7.14 -21.46 3.09
CA SER A 289 -6.82 -20.09 3.54
C SER A 289 -7.13 -19.06 2.46
N ALA A 290 -6.93 -19.38 1.19
CA ALA A 290 -7.27 -18.51 0.07
C ALA A 290 -8.79 -18.31 -0.02
N GLN A 291 -9.57 -19.38 0.05
CA GLN A 291 -11.03 -19.32 0.07
C GLN A 291 -11.53 -18.46 1.24
N PHE A 292 -11.07 -18.72 2.46
CA PHE A 292 -11.46 -17.95 3.63
C PHE A 292 -11.19 -16.44 3.46
N ASN A 293 -9.99 -16.07 2.99
CA ASN A 293 -9.65 -14.65 2.83
C ASN A 293 -10.45 -13.98 1.69
N MET A 294 -10.74 -14.70 0.60
CA MET A 294 -11.60 -14.19 -0.47
C MET A 294 -13.04 -14.02 0.00
N GLU A 295 -13.60 -14.99 0.72
CA GLU A 295 -14.96 -14.90 1.29
C GLU A 295 -15.08 -13.73 2.27
N GLN A 296 -14.05 -13.49 3.12
CA GLN A 296 -14.03 -12.34 4.02
C GLN A 296 -14.05 -10.99 3.27
N LEU A 297 -13.38 -10.88 2.12
CA LEU A 297 -13.43 -9.67 1.29
C LEU A 297 -14.77 -9.50 0.59
N ILE A 298 -15.31 -10.57 0.02
CA ILE A 298 -16.61 -10.56 -0.66
C ILE A 298 -17.72 -10.18 0.33
N THR A 299 -17.74 -10.80 1.52
CA THR A 299 -18.75 -10.52 2.54
C THR A 299 -18.67 -9.08 3.03
N ALA A 300 -17.47 -8.54 3.26
CA ALA A 300 -17.29 -7.13 3.64
C ALA A 300 -17.83 -6.17 2.56
N GLY A 301 -17.61 -6.48 1.28
CA GLY A 301 -18.17 -5.69 0.16
C GLY A 301 -19.68 -5.80 0.07
N LEU A 302 -20.23 -7.02 0.21
CA LEU A 302 -21.69 -7.26 0.19
C LEU A 302 -22.42 -6.60 1.37
N GLU A 303 -21.83 -6.63 2.58
CA GLU A 303 -22.38 -5.91 3.72
C GLU A 303 -22.57 -4.42 3.44
N ASN A 304 -21.60 -3.79 2.75
CA ASN A 304 -21.68 -2.37 2.42
C ASN A 304 -22.70 -2.05 1.33
N LEU A 305 -22.98 -3.00 0.45
CA LEU A 305 -23.94 -2.81 -0.66
C LEU A 305 -25.38 -3.15 -0.27
N LEU A 306 -25.57 -4.13 0.61
CA LEU A 306 -26.89 -4.72 0.87
C LEU A 306 -27.48 -4.35 2.22
N LEU A 307 -26.66 -3.98 3.20
CA LEU A 307 -27.13 -3.71 4.56
C LEU A 307 -26.97 -2.24 4.90
N ASP A 308 -28.08 -1.64 5.30
CA ASP A 308 -28.08 -0.33 5.96
C ASP A 308 -27.61 -0.52 7.40
N ASP A 309 -26.46 0.03 7.73
CA ASP A 309 -25.84 -0.07 9.05
C ASP A 309 -25.45 1.32 9.55
N ASP A 310 -26.28 1.87 10.43
CA ASP A 310 -26.10 3.22 10.99
C ASP A 310 -24.74 3.37 11.70
N SER A 311 -24.14 2.29 12.20
CA SER A 311 -22.82 2.33 12.84
C SER A 311 -21.66 2.63 11.89
N LYS A 312 -21.93 2.65 10.58
CA LYS A 312 -20.98 3.04 9.53
C LYS A 312 -21.13 4.50 9.10
N ILE A 313 -22.21 5.17 9.53
CA ILE A 313 -22.49 6.57 9.20
C ILE A 313 -21.94 7.46 10.32
N LEU A 314 -20.83 8.13 10.04
CA LEU A 314 -20.24 9.08 10.99
C LEU A 314 -21.10 10.33 11.08
N GLN A 315 -21.60 10.63 12.27
CA GLN A 315 -22.35 11.85 12.56
C GLN A 315 -21.39 13.08 12.54
N PRO A 316 -21.91 14.31 12.34
CA PRO A 316 -21.06 15.50 12.28
C PRO A 316 -20.14 15.71 13.50
N ASN A 317 -20.66 15.45 14.71
CA ASN A 317 -19.88 15.52 15.95
C ASN A 317 -18.81 14.43 16.06
N GLU A 318 -19.09 13.22 15.56
CA GLU A 318 -18.12 12.13 15.50
C GLU A 318 -16.99 12.44 14.50
N ARG A 319 -17.35 13.04 13.35
CA ARG A 319 -16.36 13.51 12.37
C ARG A 319 -15.45 14.57 12.94
N GLN A 320 -16.01 15.56 13.65
CA GLN A 320 -15.24 16.60 14.29
C GLN A 320 -14.29 16.01 15.33
N LEU A 321 -14.76 15.07 16.15
CA LEU A 321 -13.92 14.40 17.15
C LEU A 321 -12.80 13.57 16.50
N LEU A 322 -13.08 12.87 15.39
CA LEU A 322 -12.05 12.14 14.63
C LEU A 322 -11.02 13.08 14.01
N GLU A 323 -11.44 14.25 13.52
CA GLU A 323 -10.54 15.28 13.01
C GLU A 323 -9.60 15.78 14.12
N GLU A 324 -10.14 16.16 15.26
CA GLU A 324 -9.36 16.62 16.42
C GLU A 324 -8.36 15.54 16.88
N LEU A 325 -8.79 14.28 16.99
CA LEU A 325 -7.91 13.15 17.33
C LEU A 325 -6.81 12.94 16.29
N SER A 326 -7.16 13.05 15.02
CA SER A 326 -6.21 12.94 13.90
C SER A 326 -5.17 14.05 13.94
N ASP A 327 -5.59 15.30 14.11
CA ASP A 327 -4.71 16.47 14.11
C ASP A 327 -3.73 16.44 15.30
N ILE A 328 -4.20 16.09 16.49
CA ILE A 328 -3.33 15.95 17.67
C ILE A 328 -2.33 14.82 17.44
N SER A 329 -2.82 13.67 16.94
CA SER A 329 -1.95 12.51 16.64
C SER A 329 -0.89 12.85 15.60
N LEU A 330 -1.28 13.52 14.51
CA LEU A 330 -0.37 13.97 13.44
C LEU A 330 0.70 14.92 13.98
N LYS A 331 0.28 15.93 14.72
CA LYS A 331 1.20 16.91 15.33
C LYS A 331 2.25 16.22 16.21
N TYR A 332 1.81 15.28 17.04
CA TYR A 332 2.71 14.57 17.96
C TYR A 332 3.66 13.62 17.21
N TYR A 333 3.17 12.94 16.19
CA TYR A 333 3.99 12.09 15.33
C TYR A 333 4.99 12.90 14.50
N SER A 334 4.60 14.07 13.99
CA SER A 334 5.50 14.99 13.27
C SER A 334 6.62 15.49 14.15
N THR A 335 6.32 15.88 15.41
CA THR A 335 7.35 16.26 16.39
C THR A 335 8.38 15.13 16.60
N LEU A 336 7.95 13.87 16.62
CA LEU A 336 8.87 12.73 16.71
C LEU A 336 9.78 12.64 15.47
N LYS A 337 9.22 12.80 14.26
CA LYS A 337 9.99 12.73 13.01
C LYS A 337 10.99 13.88 12.85
N GLU A 338 10.66 15.04 13.38
CA GLU A 338 11.49 16.26 13.36
C GLU A 338 12.61 16.23 14.40
N ASP A 339 12.58 15.30 15.36
CA ASP A 339 13.67 15.13 16.31
C ASP A 339 14.97 14.76 15.56
N THR A 340 16.03 15.51 15.85
CA THR A 340 17.34 15.35 15.21
C THR A 340 17.92 13.94 15.39
N LEU A 341 17.52 13.24 16.46
CA LEU A 341 17.96 11.88 16.77
C LEU A 341 17.15 10.80 16.05
N PHE A 342 16.02 11.14 15.43
CA PHE A 342 15.10 10.15 14.87
C PHE A 342 15.74 9.24 13.81
N THR A 343 16.33 9.82 12.78
CA THR A 343 16.99 9.05 11.71
C THR A 343 18.27 8.39 12.20
N GLU A 344 19.05 9.06 13.04
CA GLU A 344 20.27 8.53 13.63
C GLU A 344 19.98 7.32 14.54
N PHE A 345 18.92 7.39 15.35
CA PHE A 345 18.46 6.26 16.16
C PHE A 345 18.14 5.02 15.30
N LEU A 346 17.44 5.20 14.20
CA LEU A 346 17.14 4.09 13.28
C LEU A 346 18.39 3.53 12.61
N GLU A 347 19.34 4.38 12.21
CA GLU A 347 20.58 3.93 11.57
C GLU A 347 21.52 3.21 12.55
N GLU A 348 21.69 3.74 13.77
CA GLU A 348 22.67 3.24 14.73
C GLU A 348 22.12 2.13 15.63
N MET A 349 20.85 2.20 16.03
CA MET A 349 20.28 1.29 17.02
C MET A 349 19.46 0.14 16.42
N SER A 350 19.11 0.20 15.14
CA SER A 350 18.34 -0.84 14.46
C SER A 350 19.15 -1.55 13.36
N PRO A 351 18.68 -2.70 12.85
CA PRO A 351 19.32 -3.37 11.72
C PRO A 351 18.99 -2.74 10.35
N LEU A 352 18.57 -1.48 10.30
CA LEU A 352 18.10 -0.80 9.08
C LEU A 352 19.10 -0.91 7.92
N LYS A 353 20.40 -0.72 8.19
CA LYS A 353 21.44 -0.80 7.16
C LYS A 353 21.54 -2.17 6.47
N TYR A 354 21.07 -3.24 7.13
CA TYR A 354 21.11 -4.60 6.59
C TYR A 354 19.87 -4.96 5.73
N TYR A 355 18.83 -4.14 5.74
CA TYR A 355 17.64 -4.37 4.90
C TYR A 355 17.93 -4.39 3.41
N GLY A 356 18.97 -3.66 2.95
CA GLY A 356 19.42 -3.70 1.56
C GLY A 356 19.91 -5.07 1.10
N GLN A 357 20.38 -5.90 2.03
CA GLN A 357 20.86 -7.26 1.75
C GLN A 357 19.74 -8.31 1.82
N ALA A 358 18.60 -7.92 2.37
CA ALA A 358 17.52 -8.86 2.71
C ALA A 358 16.56 -9.17 1.55
N ASN A 359 16.70 -8.54 0.38
CA ASN A 359 15.83 -8.72 -0.81
C ASN A 359 14.31 -8.78 -0.46
N ILE A 360 13.90 -7.99 0.55
CA ILE A 360 12.54 -7.93 1.03
C ILE A 360 11.83 -6.81 0.29
N GLY A 361 10.87 -7.18 -0.53
CA GLY A 361 10.16 -6.26 -1.40
C GLY A 361 10.73 -6.21 -2.83
N SER A 362 9.93 -5.71 -3.75
CA SER A 362 10.24 -5.64 -5.18
C SER A 362 11.16 -4.48 -5.57
N ARG A 363 11.69 -3.73 -4.61
CA ARG A 363 12.44 -2.48 -4.85
C ARG A 363 13.61 -2.32 -3.89
N PRO A 364 14.67 -1.56 -4.27
CA PRO A 364 15.78 -1.21 -3.36
C PRO A 364 15.25 -0.54 -2.08
N SER A 365 15.99 -0.70 -0.97
CA SER A 365 15.60 -0.15 0.34
C SER A 365 15.58 1.38 0.40
N LYS A 366 16.39 2.05 -0.43
CA LYS A 366 16.46 3.52 -0.56
C LYS A 366 16.08 3.98 -1.97
N ARG A 367 15.52 5.19 -2.09
CA ARG A 367 15.16 5.82 -3.38
C ARG A 367 16.34 6.56 -4.03
N GLY A 368 17.38 6.95 -3.28
CA GLY A 368 18.53 7.76 -3.71
C GLY A 368 19.89 7.14 -3.36
N GLN A 369 20.98 7.80 -3.79
CA GLN A 369 22.38 7.43 -3.49
C GLN A 369 23.00 8.33 -2.40
N ALA A 370 22.20 9.08 -1.64
CA ALA A 370 22.67 9.99 -0.61
C ALA A 370 23.51 9.27 0.46
N LYS A 371 24.64 9.88 0.88
CA LYS A 371 25.51 9.34 1.93
C LYS A 371 24.88 9.37 3.33
N LYS A 372 23.97 10.33 3.60
CA LYS A 372 23.19 10.45 4.85
C LYS A 372 21.76 9.98 4.61
N LEU A 373 21.18 9.28 5.57
CA LEU A 373 19.81 8.82 5.49
C LEU A 373 18.85 10.02 5.61
N GLU A 374 18.06 10.25 4.58
CA GLU A 374 16.92 11.15 4.63
C GLU A 374 15.63 10.31 4.73
N LEU A 375 14.71 10.74 5.58
CA LEU A 375 13.47 10.00 5.83
C LEU A 375 12.63 9.83 4.56
N ASP A 376 12.66 10.83 3.67
CA ASP A 376 11.92 10.83 2.40
C ASP A 376 12.44 9.78 1.42
N ASP A 377 13.73 9.47 1.47
CA ASP A 377 14.33 8.43 0.63
C ASP A 377 14.12 7.02 1.20
N LEU A 378 13.82 6.91 2.49
CA LEU A 378 13.58 5.64 3.14
C LEU A 378 12.19 5.10 2.79
N ARG A 379 12.14 3.91 2.20
CA ARG A 379 10.87 3.26 1.86
C ARG A 379 10.14 2.73 3.09
N ALA A 380 8.81 2.66 3.01
CA ALA A 380 7.97 2.24 4.13
C ALA A 380 8.29 0.83 4.66
N ILE A 381 8.69 -0.14 3.82
CA ILE A 381 9.04 -1.50 4.28
C ILE A 381 10.28 -1.50 5.19
N PRO A 382 11.46 -0.99 4.78
CA PRO A 382 12.61 -0.92 5.67
C PRO A 382 12.37 -0.04 6.89
N PHE A 383 11.63 1.07 6.75
CA PHE A 383 11.27 1.95 7.85
C PHE A 383 10.50 1.22 8.96
N VAL A 384 9.38 0.61 8.61
CA VAL A 384 8.56 -0.13 9.59
C VAL A 384 9.28 -1.38 10.07
N GLY A 385 10.07 -1.99 9.18
CA GLY A 385 10.90 -3.13 9.53
C GLY A 385 11.93 -2.81 10.61
N ALA A 386 12.60 -1.66 10.54
CA ALA A 386 13.53 -1.21 11.57
C ALA A 386 12.86 -1.15 12.96
N TRP A 387 11.67 -0.54 13.04
CA TRP A 387 10.87 -0.49 14.26
C TRP A 387 10.42 -1.86 14.76
N SER A 388 9.99 -2.74 13.88
CA SER A 388 9.54 -4.08 14.26
C SER A 388 10.68 -4.97 14.76
N GLN A 389 11.88 -4.81 14.22
CA GLN A 389 13.09 -5.51 14.68
C GLN A 389 13.58 -5.01 16.05
N LEU A 390 13.26 -3.78 16.42
CA LEU A 390 13.43 -3.26 17.77
C LEU A 390 12.28 -3.65 18.73
N LYS A 391 11.26 -4.34 18.24
CA LYS A 391 10.03 -4.65 19.01
C LYS A 391 9.31 -3.40 19.53
N MET A 392 9.34 -2.31 18.79
CA MET A 392 8.72 -1.04 19.19
C MET A 392 7.44 -0.73 18.40
N ASN A 393 7.34 -1.11 17.13
CA ASN A 393 6.18 -0.93 16.23
C ASN A 393 5.54 0.48 16.27
N ILE A 394 6.36 1.50 16.49
CA ILE A 394 5.99 2.89 16.74
C ILE A 394 4.94 3.44 15.74
N PRO A 395 5.09 3.27 14.41
CA PRO A 395 4.14 3.88 13.47
C PRO A 395 2.69 3.40 13.64
N GLY A 396 2.48 2.24 14.28
CA GLY A 396 1.16 1.64 14.43
C GLY A 396 0.31 2.18 15.58
N PHE A 397 0.88 3.01 16.47
CA PHE A 397 0.14 3.54 17.63
C PHE A 397 0.60 4.93 18.10
N TYR A 398 1.80 5.38 17.76
CA TYR A 398 2.38 6.63 18.28
C TYR A 398 1.51 7.84 17.92
N GLY A 399 1.28 8.69 18.90
CA GLY A 399 0.43 9.87 18.82
C GLY A 399 -1.04 9.61 19.19
N LEU A 400 -1.52 8.37 19.12
CA LEU A 400 -2.90 8.03 19.54
C LEU A 400 -3.09 8.23 21.04
N GLY A 401 -2.14 7.79 21.86
CA GLY A 401 -2.19 7.95 23.31
C GLY A 401 -2.27 9.42 23.72
N LYS A 402 -1.46 10.26 23.11
CA LYS A 402 -1.47 11.70 23.35
C LYS A 402 -2.80 12.35 22.94
N ALA A 403 -3.34 11.98 21.77
CA ALA A 403 -4.62 12.49 21.31
C ALA A 403 -5.77 12.11 22.27
N LEU A 404 -5.83 10.83 22.65
CA LEU A 404 -6.82 10.35 23.62
C LEU A 404 -6.70 11.06 24.98
N GLN A 405 -5.46 11.29 25.45
CA GLN A 405 -5.19 12.00 26.68
C GLN A 405 -5.73 13.43 26.63
N GLU A 406 -5.37 14.22 25.64
CA GLU A 406 -5.75 15.65 25.55
C GLU A 406 -7.27 15.82 25.49
N ILE A 407 -7.97 15.05 24.66
CA ILE A 407 -9.44 15.10 24.58
C ILE A 407 -10.07 14.69 25.93
N SER A 408 -9.52 13.67 26.59
CA SER A 408 -10.06 13.17 27.86
C SER A 408 -9.82 14.15 29.02
N GLU A 409 -8.64 14.79 29.08
CA GLU A 409 -8.30 15.81 30.08
C GLU A 409 -9.13 17.10 29.88
N ALA A 410 -9.60 17.38 28.67
CA ALA A 410 -10.61 18.40 28.38
C ALA A 410 -12.03 18.02 28.85
N GLY A 411 -12.20 16.93 29.59
CA GLY A 411 -13.50 16.46 30.14
C GLY A 411 -14.38 15.68 29.14
N ARG A 412 -13.86 15.36 27.95
CA ARG A 412 -14.60 14.75 26.84
C ARG A 412 -14.36 13.23 26.68
N LEU A 413 -13.87 12.56 27.73
CA LEU A 413 -13.65 11.09 27.70
C LEU A 413 -14.90 10.32 27.28
N HIS A 414 -16.08 10.75 27.74
CA HIS A 414 -17.35 10.09 27.42
C HIS A 414 -17.68 10.12 25.92
N GLU A 415 -17.27 11.18 25.20
CA GLU A 415 -17.45 11.29 23.74
C GLU A 415 -16.57 10.26 23.02
N VAL A 416 -15.29 10.11 23.42
CA VAL A 416 -14.37 9.13 22.83
C VAL A 416 -14.84 7.69 23.11
N GLN A 417 -15.35 7.43 24.32
CA GLN A 417 -15.94 6.14 24.67
C GLN A 417 -17.20 5.83 23.85
N ALA A 418 -18.06 6.84 23.60
CA ALA A 418 -19.21 6.70 22.75
C ALA A 418 -18.80 6.41 21.30
N LEU A 419 -17.82 7.16 20.76
CA LEU A 419 -17.28 6.96 19.43
C LEU A 419 -16.70 5.52 19.26
N TYR A 420 -15.96 5.02 20.26
CA TYR A 420 -15.44 3.64 20.21
C TYR A 420 -16.57 2.60 20.15
N ARG A 421 -17.66 2.80 20.89
CA ARG A 421 -18.79 1.86 20.89
C ARG A 421 -19.63 1.94 19.62
N GLN A 422 -19.86 3.12 19.09
CA GLN A 422 -20.80 3.38 18.00
C GLN A 422 -20.16 3.26 16.62
N SER A 423 -18.94 3.79 16.42
CA SER A 423 -18.27 3.77 15.13
C SER A 423 -17.45 2.50 14.93
N LYS A 424 -17.85 1.66 13.97
CA LYS A 424 -17.03 0.51 13.52
C LYS A 424 -15.65 0.94 13.03
N PHE A 425 -15.58 2.08 12.33
CA PHE A 425 -14.33 2.60 11.80
C PHE A 425 -13.33 2.94 12.91
N PHE A 426 -13.73 3.79 13.87
CA PHE A 426 -12.83 4.18 14.96
C PHE A 426 -12.43 2.99 15.84
N ARG A 427 -13.38 2.11 16.16
CA ARG A 427 -13.09 0.87 16.89
C ARG A 427 -12.04 0.04 16.17
N THR A 428 -12.16 -0.15 14.84
CA THR A 428 -11.19 -0.91 14.05
C THR A 428 -9.79 -0.25 14.09
N LEU A 429 -9.70 1.08 14.06
CA LEU A 429 -8.41 1.78 14.19
C LEU A 429 -7.77 1.54 15.55
N VAL A 430 -8.53 1.68 16.62
CA VAL A 430 -8.04 1.46 18.00
C VAL A 430 -7.58 0.00 18.18
N GLU A 431 -8.36 -0.97 17.74
CA GLU A 431 -8.02 -2.40 17.86
C GLU A 431 -6.79 -2.78 17.02
N ASN A 432 -6.63 -2.20 15.84
CA ASN A 432 -5.41 -2.36 15.05
C ASN A 432 -4.19 -1.73 15.73
N SER A 433 -4.34 -0.58 16.38
CA SER A 433 -3.27 0.00 17.21
C SER A 433 -2.93 -0.92 18.39
N MET A 434 -3.93 -1.48 19.07
CA MET A 434 -3.71 -2.51 20.10
C MET A 434 -2.96 -3.74 19.54
N GLN A 435 -3.23 -4.14 18.30
CA GLN A 435 -2.49 -5.23 17.65
C GLN A 435 -1.02 -4.90 17.44
N SER A 436 -0.68 -3.66 17.07
CA SER A 436 0.72 -3.19 17.01
C SER A 436 1.38 -3.21 18.39
N MET A 437 0.64 -2.76 19.41
CA MET A 437 1.12 -2.74 20.79
C MET A 437 1.35 -4.15 21.35
N CYS A 438 0.49 -5.12 21.06
CA CYS A 438 0.69 -6.52 21.45
C CYS A 438 1.97 -7.15 20.85
N LYS A 439 2.47 -6.61 19.74
CA LYS A 439 3.75 -7.01 19.12
C LYS A 439 4.93 -6.20 19.64
N THR A 440 4.71 -5.23 20.50
CA THR A 440 5.73 -4.35 21.07
C THR A 440 6.24 -4.91 22.40
N PHE A 441 7.56 -4.87 22.61
CA PHE A 441 8.20 -5.38 23.82
C PHE A 441 9.45 -4.57 24.16
N PHE A 442 9.27 -3.43 24.80
CA PHE A 442 10.35 -2.50 25.20
C PHE A 442 11.45 -3.12 26.08
N PRO A 443 11.18 -4.15 26.94
CA PRO A 443 12.25 -4.79 27.70
C PRO A 443 13.40 -5.36 26.85
N LEU A 444 13.16 -5.73 25.57
CA LEU A 444 14.21 -6.20 24.66
C LEU A 444 15.33 -5.16 24.45
N THR A 445 14.97 -3.89 24.48
CA THR A 445 15.86 -2.76 24.19
C THR A 445 16.07 -1.85 25.41
N ALA A 446 15.72 -2.31 26.62
CA ALA A 446 15.78 -1.51 27.84
C ALA A 446 17.19 -0.94 28.15
N TYR A 447 18.26 -1.63 27.69
CA TYR A 447 19.63 -1.15 27.79
C TYR A 447 19.85 0.22 27.12
N MET A 448 19.04 0.57 26.12
CA MET A 448 19.12 1.84 25.41
C MET A 448 18.74 3.03 26.30
N ALA A 449 17.95 2.81 27.36
CA ALA A 449 17.59 3.87 28.30
C ALA A 449 18.81 4.51 28.98
N SER A 450 19.90 3.76 29.12
CA SER A 450 21.16 4.22 29.72
C SER A 450 22.15 4.77 28.68
N ASP A 451 21.80 4.78 27.41
CA ASP A 451 22.65 5.31 26.35
C ASP A 451 22.78 6.84 26.49
N ILE A 452 24.02 7.36 26.39
CA ILE A 452 24.30 8.79 26.58
C ILE A 452 23.59 9.64 25.51
N LYS A 453 23.56 9.16 24.26
CA LYS A 453 22.98 9.87 23.11
C LYS A 453 21.48 9.63 23.00
N PHE A 454 21.05 8.37 23.07
CA PHE A 454 19.70 7.95 22.72
C PHE A 454 18.77 7.65 23.90
N GLY A 455 19.28 7.67 25.15
CA GLY A 455 18.49 7.24 26.31
C GLY A 455 17.21 8.04 26.52
N LYS A 456 17.27 9.37 26.37
CA LYS A 456 16.09 10.24 26.49
C LYS A 456 15.09 10.00 25.35
N PHE A 457 15.58 9.79 24.13
CA PHE A 457 14.77 9.48 22.96
C PHE A 457 14.04 8.14 23.16
N TRP A 458 14.77 7.09 23.57
CA TRP A 458 14.17 5.79 23.87
C TRP A 458 13.10 5.89 24.98
N THR A 459 13.38 6.64 26.05
CA THR A 459 12.44 6.84 27.17
C THR A 459 11.13 7.49 26.68
N SER A 460 11.22 8.51 25.83
CA SER A 460 10.01 9.17 25.28
C SER A 460 9.14 8.23 24.43
N LEU A 461 9.76 7.29 23.72
CA LEU A 461 9.03 6.26 22.97
C LEU A 461 8.31 5.28 23.90
N ASN A 462 8.96 4.87 25.00
CA ASN A 462 8.35 3.98 25.99
C ASN A 462 7.22 4.67 26.76
N GLU A 463 7.38 5.93 27.12
CA GLU A 463 6.32 6.73 27.77
C GLU A 463 5.08 6.86 26.89
N GLU A 464 5.24 7.06 25.57
CA GLU A 464 4.10 7.09 24.67
C GLU A 464 3.43 5.72 24.53
N PHE A 465 4.20 4.63 24.55
CA PHE A 465 3.62 3.28 24.56
C PHE A 465 2.76 3.06 25.81
N GLU A 466 3.26 3.39 27.01
CA GLU A 466 2.54 3.25 28.28
C GLU A 466 1.29 4.14 28.30
N ARG A 467 1.41 5.38 27.85
CA ARG A 467 0.30 6.32 27.70
C ARG A 467 -0.78 5.76 26.76
N THR A 468 -0.37 5.31 25.59
CA THR A 468 -1.32 4.74 24.61
C THR A 468 -2.02 3.53 25.20
N GLN A 469 -1.30 2.62 25.86
CA GLN A 469 -1.89 1.44 26.52
C GLN A 469 -2.94 1.84 27.56
N GLN A 470 -2.61 2.79 28.44
CA GLN A 470 -3.54 3.26 29.45
C GLN A 470 -4.84 3.80 28.84
N TRP A 471 -4.71 4.65 27.82
CA TRP A 471 -5.87 5.33 27.26
C TRP A 471 -6.71 4.42 26.34
N VAL A 472 -6.12 3.54 25.55
CA VAL A 472 -6.92 2.61 24.72
C VAL A 472 -7.69 1.61 25.59
N LEU A 473 -7.14 1.16 26.71
CA LEU A 473 -7.87 0.32 27.66
C LEU A 473 -9.01 1.09 28.34
N LYS A 474 -8.78 2.36 28.72
CA LYS A 474 -9.79 3.21 29.36
C LYS A 474 -10.98 3.53 28.44
N ILE A 475 -10.74 3.79 27.15
CA ILE A 475 -11.81 4.09 26.21
C ILE A 475 -12.57 2.84 25.76
N SER A 476 -11.88 1.70 25.64
CA SER A 476 -12.47 0.44 25.19
C SER A 476 -13.18 -0.33 26.32
N GLY A 477 -12.80 -0.07 27.58
CA GLY A 477 -13.27 -0.87 28.73
C GLY A 477 -12.67 -2.28 28.80
N GLN A 478 -11.64 -2.56 27.99
CA GLN A 478 -10.98 -3.87 28.00
C GLN A 478 -10.01 -3.97 29.19
N ALA A 479 -9.91 -5.15 29.81
CA ALA A 479 -8.99 -5.40 30.93
C ALA A 479 -7.52 -5.46 30.46
N GLU A 480 -7.30 -5.90 29.21
CA GLU A 480 -5.99 -6.00 28.57
C GLU A 480 -6.13 -5.83 27.06
N LEU A 481 -5.02 -5.53 26.38
CA LEU A 481 -5.02 -5.33 24.92
C LEU A 481 -5.59 -6.56 24.20
N LEU A 482 -6.55 -6.34 23.30
CA LEU A 482 -7.21 -7.36 22.48
C LEU A 482 -7.91 -8.48 23.28
N SER A 483 -8.40 -8.20 24.49
CA SER A 483 -9.17 -9.20 25.25
C SER A 483 -10.46 -9.64 24.56
N ASN A 484 -11.01 -8.79 23.67
CA ASN A 484 -12.15 -9.09 22.81
C ASN A 484 -11.77 -9.91 21.56
N ASN A 485 -10.47 -10.12 21.28
CA ASN A 485 -10.00 -10.90 20.13
C ASN A 485 -8.92 -11.92 20.55
N PRO A 486 -9.31 -12.97 21.31
CA PRO A 486 -8.37 -13.94 21.87
C PRO A 486 -7.61 -14.73 20.80
N GLY A 487 -8.19 -14.91 19.60
CA GLY A 487 -7.53 -15.61 18.50
C GLY A 487 -6.31 -14.86 17.96
N ILE A 488 -6.43 -13.56 17.72
CA ILE A 488 -5.30 -12.71 17.30
C ILE A 488 -4.25 -12.68 18.40
N LYS A 489 -4.67 -12.49 19.66
CA LYS A 489 -3.77 -12.43 20.80
C LYS A 489 -2.95 -13.73 20.96
N ALA A 490 -3.61 -14.89 20.92
CA ALA A 490 -2.96 -16.19 20.98
C ALA A 490 -1.99 -16.41 19.81
N SER A 491 -2.37 -16.00 18.60
CA SER A 491 -1.52 -16.11 17.41
C SER A 491 -0.25 -15.25 17.53
N ILE A 492 -0.35 -14.06 18.13
CA ILE A 492 0.83 -13.21 18.41
C ILE A 492 1.71 -13.91 19.46
N ALA A 493 1.14 -14.31 20.60
CA ALA A 493 1.87 -14.93 21.70
C ALA A 493 2.64 -16.20 21.27
N LEU A 494 2.02 -17.04 20.43
CA LEU A 494 2.68 -18.24 19.90
C LEU A 494 3.93 -17.92 19.09
N ARG A 495 3.86 -16.87 18.25
CA ARG A 495 5.01 -16.45 17.41
C ARG A 495 6.12 -15.81 18.22
N GLU A 496 5.79 -15.12 19.31
CA GLU A 496 6.78 -14.49 20.19
C GLU A 496 7.77 -15.50 20.78
N ASN A 497 7.36 -16.76 20.97
CA ASN A 497 8.27 -17.84 21.41
C ASN A 497 9.43 -18.09 20.44
N ILE A 498 9.28 -17.73 19.15
CA ILE A 498 10.35 -17.86 18.15
C ILE A 498 11.01 -16.50 17.90
N VAL A 499 10.20 -15.44 17.82
CA VAL A 499 10.64 -14.10 17.47
C VAL A 499 11.58 -13.50 18.53
N LEU A 500 11.21 -13.60 19.81
CA LEU A 500 12.00 -13.00 20.89
C LEU A 500 13.42 -13.57 21.01
N PRO A 501 13.66 -14.88 21.00
CA PRO A 501 15.02 -15.44 21.01
C PRO A 501 15.87 -14.96 19.82
N LEU A 502 15.30 -14.89 18.62
CA LEU A 502 16.01 -14.39 17.44
C LEU A 502 16.39 -12.93 17.58
N LEU A 503 15.52 -12.12 18.16
CA LEU A 503 15.79 -10.69 18.40
C LEU A 503 16.79 -10.46 19.52
N VAL A 504 16.80 -11.27 20.56
CA VAL A 504 17.86 -11.23 21.61
C VAL A 504 19.23 -11.47 20.98
N ILE A 505 19.36 -12.48 20.13
CA ILE A 505 20.60 -12.74 19.37
C ILE A 505 20.96 -11.53 18.49
N GLN A 506 19.98 -10.94 17.81
CA GLN A 506 20.18 -9.78 16.96
C GLN A 506 20.64 -8.56 17.77
N GLN A 507 20.01 -8.26 18.90
CA GLN A 507 20.39 -7.13 19.78
C GLN A 507 21.81 -7.33 20.33
N TYR A 508 22.16 -8.55 20.76
CA TYR A 508 23.52 -8.85 21.18
C TYR A 508 24.53 -8.57 20.07
N ALA A 509 24.28 -9.05 18.85
CA ALA A 509 25.15 -8.81 17.71
C ALA A 509 25.26 -7.31 17.36
N LEU A 510 24.15 -6.55 17.42
CA LEU A 510 24.15 -5.10 17.17
C LEU A 510 24.94 -4.33 18.25
N ILE A 511 24.86 -4.73 19.52
CA ILE A 511 25.64 -4.15 20.61
C ILE A 511 27.12 -4.37 20.36
N THR A 512 27.53 -5.62 20.10
CA THR A 512 28.93 -5.98 19.85
C THR A 512 29.52 -5.27 18.62
N LEU A 513 28.72 -5.12 17.56
CA LEU A 513 29.15 -4.40 16.35
C LEU A 513 29.46 -2.91 16.55
N ARG A 514 29.05 -2.32 17.67
CA ARG A 514 29.37 -0.93 18.05
C ARG A 514 30.68 -0.81 18.81
N GLU A 515 31.30 -1.93 19.21
CA GLU A 515 32.61 -1.90 19.86
C GLU A 515 33.71 -1.55 18.85
N GLU A 516 34.50 -0.50 19.18
CA GLU A 516 35.60 -0.04 18.32
C GLU A 516 36.73 -1.06 18.19
N SER A 517 36.94 -1.89 19.23
CA SER A 517 38.00 -2.88 19.33
C SER A 517 37.75 -4.18 18.54
N LEU A 518 36.57 -4.31 17.91
CA LEU A 518 36.19 -5.56 17.24
C LEU A 518 37.05 -5.84 15.99
N SER A 519 37.58 -7.06 15.89
CA SER A 519 38.35 -7.48 14.72
C SER A 519 37.48 -7.55 13.45
N GLU A 520 38.06 -7.37 12.26
CA GLU A 520 37.30 -7.51 10.99
C GLU A 520 36.67 -8.91 10.84
N ALA A 521 37.36 -9.96 11.28
CA ALA A 521 36.85 -11.33 11.22
C ALA A 521 35.62 -11.50 12.13
N ASP A 522 35.67 -10.99 13.37
CA ASP A 522 34.54 -11.03 14.30
C ASP A 522 33.42 -10.15 13.80
N ARG A 523 33.69 -8.95 13.28
CA ARG A 523 32.71 -8.06 12.67
C ARG A 523 31.89 -8.78 11.59
N ALA A 524 32.56 -9.49 10.69
CA ALA A 524 31.88 -10.26 9.63
C ALA A 524 30.96 -11.36 10.20
N ILE A 525 31.35 -11.99 11.32
CA ILE A 525 30.52 -13.00 12.00
C ILE A 525 29.26 -12.35 12.58
N PHE A 526 29.39 -11.24 13.32
CA PHE A 526 28.25 -10.57 13.94
C PHE A 526 27.32 -9.93 12.90
N GLU A 527 27.84 -9.36 11.81
CA GLU A 527 26.99 -8.90 10.69
C GLU A 527 26.17 -10.02 10.08
N LYS A 528 26.78 -11.20 9.89
CA LYS A 528 26.07 -12.40 9.42
C LYS A 528 25.00 -12.86 10.42
N MET A 529 25.25 -12.73 11.74
CA MET A 529 24.25 -13.02 12.76
C MET A 529 23.04 -12.05 12.65
N VAL A 530 23.30 -10.74 12.48
CA VAL A 530 22.23 -9.75 12.27
C VAL A 530 21.40 -10.08 11.04
N VAL A 531 22.04 -10.35 9.91
CA VAL A 531 21.32 -10.66 8.65
C VAL A 531 20.49 -11.93 8.79
N ARG A 532 21.03 -13.00 9.38
CA ARG A 532 20.32 -14.27 9.57
C ARG A 532 19.15 -14.15 10.55
N SER A 533 19.34 -13.45 11.67
CA SER A 533 18.26 -13.20 12.63
C SER A 533 17.17 -12.30 12.04
N LEU A 534 17.53 -11.30 11.22
CA LEU A 534 16.61 -10.48 10.45
C LEU A 534 15.70 -11.35 9.56
N TYR A 535 16.27 -12.22 8.74
CA TYR A 535 15.51 -13.15 7.91
C TYR A 535 14.64 -14.11 8.72
N GLY A 536 15.21 -14.70 9.77
CA GLY A 536 14.48 -15.61 10.67
C GLY A 536 13.29 -14.93 11.32
N ASN A 537 13.47 -13.69 11.79
CA ASN A 537 12.42 -12.92 12.42
C ASN A 537 11.29 -12.53 11.44
N ILE A 538 11.62 -12.08 10.24
CA ILE A 538 10.62 -11.76 9.22
C ILE A 538 9.76 -12.97 8.87
N ASN A 539 10.39 -14.15 8.72
CA ASN A 539 9.68 -15.39 8.43
C ASN A 539 8.83 -15.86 9.61
N ALA A 540 9.37 -15.83 10.84
CA ALA A 540 8.66 -16.27 12.04
C ALA A 540 7.48 -15.36 12.41
N SER A 541 7.65 -14.04 12.27
CA SER A 541 6.59 -13.07 12.57
C SER A 541 5.47 -13.08 11.52
N ARG A 542 5.68 -13.68 10.36
CA ARG A 542 4.79 -13.60 9.18
C ARG A 542 4.39 -12.18 8.79
N ASN A 543 5.27 -11.25 9.09
CA ASN A 543 5.14 -9.85 8.69
C ASN A 543 6.39 -9.49 7.90
N SER A 544 6.24 -8.93 6.73
CA SER A 544 7.36 -8.38 5.95
C SER A 544 8.00 -7.15 6.61
N ALA A 545 7.43 -6.73 7.72
CA ALA A 545 7.94 -5.71 8.61
C ALA A 545 7.40 -5.94 10.01
#